data_518f34a96385986ba52f14bd35f4a3fe
#
_entry.id   518f34a96385986ba52f14bd35f4a3fe
#
_cell.length_a   1.000
_cell.length_b   1.000
_cell.length_c   1.000
_cell.angle_alpha   90.00
_cell.angle_beta   90.00
_cell.angle_gamma   90.00
#
_symmetry.space_group_name_H-M   'P 1'
#
loop_
_entity.id
_entity.type
_entity.pdbx_description
1 polymer ?
#
loop_
_entity_poly.entity_id
_entity_poly.type
_entity_poly.pdbx_seq_one_letter_code
_entity_poly.pdbx_strand_id
1 'polypeptide(L)'
;MSVLVGKQAPDFTVPAVLGSGEIVDAFSFSQATQGKYAIVFFYPLDFTFVCPSELIALDHRMDEFTKRNVEVVAVSIDSHFTHNAWRNTPVNQGGIGHVKYTMAADLSHSIVNDYDVAVEGPGIAYRGAFLIDTTGKVRAQIVNDLPLGRNIDELIRLVD
;
A
#
# COMPACT_ATOMS: atom_id res chain seq x y z
N MET A 1 -2.33 3.87 -19.74
CA MET A 1 -2.15 3.05 -18.52
C MET A 1 -1.78 1.64 -18.92
N SER A 2 -0.73 1.11 -18.33
CA SER A 2 -0.28 -0.24 -18.68
C SER A 2 -0.81 -1.27 -17.68
N VAL A 3 -0.99 -2.50 -18.19
CA VAL A 3 -1.34 -3.65 -17.35
C VAL A 3 -0.03 -4.34 -16.97
N LEU A 4 0.21 -4.50 -15.67
CA LEU A 4 1.43 -5.12 -15.15
C LEU A 4 1.28 -6.62 -14.91
N VAL A 5 0.08 -7.17 -15.05
CA VAL A 5 -0.18 -8.59 -14.84
C VAL A 5 0.71 -9.42 -15.76
N GLY A 6 1.40 -10.40 -15.18
CA GLY A 6 2.34 -11.26 -15.89
C GLY A 6 3.75 -10.70 -16.00
N LYS A 7 3.98 -9.47 -15.51
CA LYS A 7 5.29 -8.83 -15.54
C LYS A 7 5.91 -8.81 -14.16
N GLN A 8 7.23 -8.62 -14.11
CA GLN A 8 7.96 -8.45 -12.87
C GLN A 8 7.50 -7.15 -12.20
N ALA A 9 7.15 -7.21 -10.90
CA ALA A 9 6.74 -6.03 -10.16
C ALA A 9 7.91 -5.05 -10.04
N PRO A 10 7.69 -3.74 -10.26
CA PRO A 10 8.74 -2.76 -10.00
C PRO A 10 9.18 -2.78 -8.54
N ASP A 11 10.49 -2.89 -8.32
CA ASP A 11 11.07 -2.83 -6.98
C ASP A 11 11.24 -1.38 -6.55
N PHE A 12 11.35 -1.16 -5.24
CA PHE A 12 11.60 0.18 -4.72
C PHE A 12 12.29 0.12 -3.36
N THR A 13 13.03 1.18 -3.06
CA THR A 13 13.65 1.40 -1.75
C THR A 13 13.36 2.84 -1.36
N VAL A 14 12.56 3.04 -0.32
CA VAL A 14 12.07 4.37 0.09
C VAL A 14 11.97 4.44 1.61
N PRO A 15 11.89 5.65 2.19
CA PRO A 15 11.57 5.77 3.62
C PRO A 15 10.18 5.18 3.91
N ALA A 16 10.00 4.65 5.10
CA ALA A 16 8.74 4.00 5.48
C ALA A 16 8.55 4.00 6.99
N VAL A 17 7.30 3.77 7.41
CA VAL A 17 6.95 3.42 8.79
C VAL A 17 6.51 1.97 8.78
N LEU A 18 7.22 1.12 9.50
CA LEU A 18 6.90 -0.31 9.57
C LEU A 18 5.66 -0.54 10.43
N GLY A 19 5.06 -1.72 10.29
CA GLY A 19 3.92 -2.11 11.13
C GLY A 19 4.21 -2.05 12.62
N SER A 20 5.46 -2.23 13.01
CA SER A 20 5.92 -2.08 14.40
C SER A 20 5.94 -0.65 14.89
N GLY A 21 5.87 0.34 14.00
CA GLY A 21 6.01 1.75 14.30
C GLY A 21 7.41 2.28 14.08
N GLU A 22 8.38 1.43 13.78
CA GLU A 22 9.74 1.85 13.50
C GLU A 22 9.80 2.65 12.19
N ILE A 23 10.48 3.80 12.23
CA ILE A 23 10.72 4.62 11.05
C ILE A 23 12.06 4.21 10.47
N VAL A 24 12.07 3.88 9.17
CA VAL A 24 13.29 3.48 8.45
C VAL A 24 13.49 4.40 7.25
N ASP A 25 14.76 4.69 6.93
CA ASP A 25 15.09 5.58 5.82
C ASP A 25 15.17 4.84 4.48
N ALA A 26 15.37 3.53 4.49
CA ALA A 26 15.57 2.75 3.28
C ALA A 26 14.86 1.39 3.41
N PHE A 27 13.55 1.40 3.25
CA PHE A 27 12.74 0.18 3.20
C PHE A 27 12.90 -0.44 1.81
N SER A 28 13.45 -1.66 1.76
CA SER A 28 13.59 -2.40 0.51
C SER A 28 12.42 -3.36 0.32
N PHE A 29 11.61 -3.10 -0.70
CA PHE A 29 10.44 -3.92 -0.99
C PHE A 29 10.83 -5.37 -1.31
N SER A 30 11.84 -5.56 -2.16
CA SER A 30 12.26 -6.91 -2.55
C SER A 30 12.77 -7.73 -1.37
N GLN A 31 13.48 -7.11 -0.43
CA GLN A 31 13.98 -7.81 0.76
C GLN A 31 12.83 -8.14 1.72
N ALA A 32 11.91 -7.20 1.91
CA ALA A 32 10.79 -7.40 2.84
C ALA A 32 9.81 -8.47 2.36
N THR A 33 9.73 -8.68 1.06
CA THR A 33 8.75 -9.62 0.46
C THR A 33 9.40 -10.90 -0.04
N GLN A 34 10.67 -11.12 0.22
CA GLN A 34 11.39 -12.30 -0.25
C GLN A 34 10.72 -13.58 0.26
N GLY A 35 10.34 -14.46 -0.66
CA GLY A 35 9.69 -15.73 -0.33
C GLY A 35 8.23 -15.61 0.09
N LYS A 36 7.64 -14.43 -0.05
CA LYS A 36 6.26 -14.15 0.35
C LYS A 36 5.44 -13.65 -0.82
N TYR A 37 4.12 -13.79 -0.72
CA TYR A 37 3.21 -13.00 -1.52
C TYR A 37 3.22 -11.57 -1.00
N ALA A 38 2.89 -10.60 -1.84
CA ALA A 38 2.84 -9.21 -1.45
C ALA A 38 1.59 -8.55 -2.03
N ILE A 39 1.04 -7.59 -1.27
CA ILE A 39 0.03 -6.67 -1.78
C ILE A 39 0.59 -5.26 -1.63
N VAL A 40 0.71 -4.55 -2.75
CA VAL A 40 1.03 -3.14 -2.77
C VAL A 40 -0.28 -2.38 -2.91
N PHE A 41 -0.61 -1.59 -1.90
CA PHE A 41 -1.93 -0.96 -1.74
C PHE A 41 -1.76 0.55 -1.83
N PHE A 42 -2.09 1.11 -2.99
CA PHE A 42 -1.97 2.56 -3.22
C PHE A 42 -3.20 3.29 -2.74
N TYR A 43 -3.00 4.48 -2.18
CA TYR A 43 -4.09 5.39 -1.82
C TYR A 43 -3.66 6.83 -2.10
N PRO A 44 -4.61 7.76 -2.31
CA PRO A 44 -4.27 9.11 -2.77
C PRO A 44 -3.41 9.91 -1.79
N LEU A 45 -3.86 10.11 -0.55
CA LEU A 45 -3.19 10.98 0.42
C LEU A 45 -3.58 10.62 1.85
N ASP A 46 -2.64 10.84 2.78
CA ASP A 46 -2.93 10.81 4.20
C ASP A 46 -3.92 11.94 4.57
N PHE A 47 -4.63 11.75 5.67
CA PHE A 47 -5.54 12.77 6.26
C PHE A 47 -6.67 13.18 5.30
N THR A 48 -7.24 12.23 4.56
CA THR A 48 -8.42 12.45 3.71
C THR A 48 -9.61 11.65 4.22
N PHE A 49 -10.81 11.85 3.63
CA PHE A 49 -12.05 11.30 4.16
C PHE A 49 -12.29 9.83 3.79
N VAL A 50 -11.98 9.41 2.57
CA VAL A 50 -12.27 8.04 2.10
C VAL A 50 -11.14 7.07 2.46
N CYS A 51 -9.90 7.51 2.37
CA CYS A 51 -8.73 6.66 2.63
C CYS A 51 -8.72 6.03 4.02
N PRO A 52 -9.08 6.73 5.13
CA PRO A 52 -9.03 6.11 6.45
C PRO A 52 -9.86 4.85 6.55
N SER A 53 -11.06 4.84 5.98
CA SER A 53 -11.95 3.67 6.08
C SER A 53 -11.35 2.44 5.40
N GLU A 54 -10.73 2.60 4.23
CA GLU A 54 -10.06 1.50 3.54
C GLU A 54 -8.86 0.99 4.34
N LEU A 55 -8.04 1.90 4.85
CA LEU A 55 -6.81 1.55 5.55
C LEU A 55 -7.10 0.90 6.90
N ILE A 56 -8.14 1.35 7.59
CA ILE A 56 -8.59 0.74 8.84
C ILE A 56 -9.17 -0.65 8.56
N ALA A 57 -9.98 -0.80 7.51
CA ALA A 57 -10.52 -2.09 7.12
C ALA A 57 -9.41 -3.08 6.76
N LEU A 58 -8.36 -2.62 6.09
CA LEU A 58 -7.19 -3.42 5.76
C LEU A 58 -6.49 -3.90 7.03
N ASP A 59 -6.31 -3.01 8.01
CA ASP A 59 -5.67 -3.35 9.28
C ASP A 59 -6.48 -4.41 10.05
N HIS A 60 -7.80 -4.29 10.05
CA HIS A 60 -8.67 -5.25 10.74
C HIS A 60 -8.59 -6.66 10.12
N ARG A 61 -8.10 -6.79 8.90
CA ARG A 61 -7.97 -8.07 8.21
C ARG A 61 -6.52 -8.52 8.08
N MET A 62 -5.57 -7.85 8.76
CA MET A 62 -4.14 -8.20 8.63
C MET A 62 -3.83 -9.61 9.08
N ASP A 63 -4.56 -10.15 10.06
CA ASP A 63 -4.37 -11.54 10.50
C ASP A 63 -4.62 -12.51 9.35
N GLU A 64 -5.59 -12.23 8.48
CA GLU A 64 -5.90 -13.06 7.32
C GLU A 64 -4.76 -13.04 6.30
N PHE A 65 -4.12 -11.89 6.09
CA PHE A 65 -2.97 -11.78 5.20
C PHE A 65 -1.73 -12.45 5.80
N THR A 66 -1.46 -12.23 7.06
CA THR A 66 -0.32 -12.83 7.76
C THR A 66 -0.42 -14.37 7.76
N LYS A 67 -1.61 -14.90 7.98
CA LYS A 67 -1.87 -16.35 7.96
C LYS A 67 -1.55 -16.95 6.59
N ARG A 68 -1.70 -16.19 5.53
CA ARG A 68 -1.45 -16.61 4.15
C ARG A 68 -0.05 -16.28 3.65
N ASN A 69 0.84 -15.82 4.53
CA ASN A 69 2.20 -15.41 4.20
C ASN A 69 2.23 -14.26 3.19
N VAL A 70 1.39 -13.27 3.42
CA VAL A 70 1.30 -12.07 2.55
C VAL A 70 1.85 -10.87 3.30
N GLU A 71 2.81 -10.17 2.68
CA GLU A 71 3.30 -8.89 3.17
C GLU A 71 2.46 -7.78 2.53
N VAL A 72 1.97 -6.85 3.34
CA VAL A 72 1.14 -5.73 2.86
C VAL A 72 1.92 -4.44 3.01
N VAL A 73 2.01 -3.67 1.92
CA VAL A 73 2.69 -2.38 1.90
C VAL A 73 1.72 -1.35 1.33
N ALA A 74 1.35 -0.38 2.15
CA ALA A 74 0.52 0.75 1.72
C ALA A 74 1.43 1.87 1.21
N VAL A 75 1.06 2.53 0.13
CA VAL A 75 1.89 3.55 -0.54
C VAL A 75 1.05 4.78 -0.87
N SER A 76 1.55 5.95 -0.50
CA SER A 76 1.08 7.23 -1.01
C SER A 76 2.26 8.16 -1.23
N ILE A 77 2.02 9.32 -1.83
CA ILE A 77 3.09 10.29 -2.10
C ILE A 77 3.48 11.12 -0.87
N ASP A 78 2.86 10.87 0.29
CA ASP A 78 3.20 11.56 1.53
C ASP A 78 4.55 11.10 2.07
N SER A 79 5.14 11.94 2.94
CA SER A 79 6.40 11.58 3.60
C SER A 79 6.16 10.55 4.72
N HIS A 80 7.25 9.88 5.13
CA HIS A 80 7.17 8.96 6.26
C HIS A 80 6.85 9.69 7.57
N PHE A 81 7.18 10.98 7.68
CA PHE A 81 6.77 11.78 8.84
C PHE A 81 5.26 11.98 8.87
N THR A 82 4.64 12.25 7.72
CA THR A 82 3.18 12.38 7.62
C THR A 82 2.50 11.04 7.92
N HIS A 83 3.03 9.94 7.40
CA HIS A 83 2.52 8.59 7.71
C HIS A 83 2.57 8.32 9.21
N ASN A 84 3.68 8.64 9.84
CA ASN A 84 3.83 8.43 11.27
C ASN A 84 2.83 9.28 12.07
N ALA A 85 2.65 10.54 11.69
CA ALA A 85 1.67 11.42 12.35
C ALA A 85 0.25 10.89 12.21
N TRP A 86 -0.12 10.42 11.02
CA TRP A 86 -1.45 9.88 10.76
C TRP A 86 -1.67 8.58 11.53
N ARG A 87 -0.67 7.75 11.59
CA ARG A 87 -0.68 6.51 12.35
C ARG A 87 -0.82 6.76 13.86
N ASN A 88 -0.26 7.85 14.36
CA ASN A 88 -0.36 8.24 15.77
C ASN A 88 -1.61 9.08 16.10
N THR A 89 -2.43 9.36 15.09
CA THR A 89 -3.70 10.07 15.29
C THR A 89 -4.82 9.05 15.54
N PRO A 90 -5.61 9.19 16.61
CA PRO A 90 -6.72 8.27 16.88
C PRO A 90 -7.77 8.28 15.79
N VAL A 91 -8.43 7.14 15.60
CA VAL A 91 -9.46 6.96 14.56
C VAL A 91 -10.59 7.98 14.74
N ASN A 92 -11.00 8.28 15.98
CA ASN A 92 -12.06 9.25 16.25
C ASN A 92 -11.63 10.70 16.01
N GLN A 93 -10.38 10.95 15.65
CA GLN A 93 -9.84 12.27 15.32
C GLN A 93 -9.36 12.34 13.86
N GLY A 94 -9.82 11.43 13.02
CA GLY A 94 -9.48 11.41 11.59
C GLY A 94 -8.21 10.65 11.25
N GLY A 95 -7.61 9.95 12.22
CA GLY A 95 -6.43 9.14 12.01
C GLY A 95 -6.76 7.68 11.66
N ILE A 96 -5.73 6.87 11.50
CA ILE A 96 -5.87 5.44 11.21
C ILE A 96 -5.43 4.55 12.38
N GLY A 97 -4.78 5.13 13.38
CA GLY A 97 -4.24 4.37 14.50
C GLY A 97 -3.00 3.57 14.12
N HIS A 98 -2.54 2.70 15.01
CA HIS A 98 -1.32 1.92 14.82
C HIS A 98 -1.60 0.69 13.93
N VAL A 99 -1.64 0.90 12.62
CA VAL A 99 -1.87 -0.18 11.65
C VAL A 99 -0.69 -1.16 11.63
N LYS A 100 -0.97 -2.41 11.30
CA LYS A 100 0.01 -3.51 11.39
C LYS A 100 0.80 -3.73 10.11
N TYR A 101 0.61 -2.92 9.10
CA TYR A 101 1.34 -3.03 7.83
C TYR A 101 2.28 -1.85 7.65
N THR A 102 3.22 -2.00 6.71
CA THR A 102 4.18 -0.96 6.38
C THR A 102 3.51 0.13 5.54
N MET A 103 3.87 1.38 5.83
CA MET A 103 3.44 2.54 5.04
C MET A 103 4.67 3.16 4.37
N ALA A 104 4.80 2.95 3.06
CA ALA A 104 5.92 3.45 2.29
C ALA A 104 5.67 4.87 1.82
N ALA A 105 6.72 5.69 1.83
CA ALA A 105 6.66 7.10 1.47
C ALA A 105 7.18 7.31 0.05
N ASP A 106 6.28 7.56 -0.90
CA ASP A 106 6.65 7.79 -2.30
C ASP A 106 6.74 9.30 -2.61
N LEU A 107 7.55 10.00 -1.82
CA LEU A 107 7.67 11.46 -1.93
C LEU A 107 8.21 11.90 -3.30
N SER A 108 9.04 11.08 -3.93
CA SER A 108 9.58 11.36 -5.26
C SER A 108 8.63 10.99 -6.39
N HIS A 109 7.49 10.34 -6.09
CA HIS A 109 6.50 9.87 -7.05
C HIS A 109 7.01 8.72 -7.95
N SER A 110 8.15 8.13 -7.65
CA SER A 110 8.72 7.06 -8.48
C SER A 110 7.86 5.80 -8.48
N ILE A 111 7.31 5.42 -7.32
CA ILE A 111 6.51 4.20 -7.22
C ILE A 111 5.20 4.33 -7.96
N VAL A 112 4.48 5.45 -7.79
CA VAL A 112 3.19 5.65 -8.49
C VAL A 112 3.38 5.69 -10.00
N ASN A 113 4.52 6.21 -10.47
CA ASN A 113 4.83 6.23 -11.90
C ASN A 113 5.23 4.84 -12.41
N ASP A 114 6.05 4.11 -11.66
CA ASP A 114 6.49 2.77 -12.07
C ASP A 114 5.32 1.77 -12.11
N TYR A 115 4.38 1.89 -11.18
CA TYR A 115 3.17 1.05 -11.16
C TYR A 115 2.05 1.61 -12.04
N ASP A 116 2.27 2.77 -12.66
CA ASP A 116 1.34 3.43 -13.58
C ASP A 116 -0.03 3.68 -12.95
N VAL A 117 -0.03 4.21 -11.72
CA VAL A 117 -1.26 4.58 -11.00
C VAL A 117 -1.29 6.06 -10.62
N ALA A 118 -0.43 6.89 -11.21
CA ALA A 118 -0.40 8.32 -10.93
C ALA A 118 -1.56 9.02 -11.63
N VAL A 119 -2.28 9.86 -10.89
CA VAL A 119 -3.30 10.75 -11.47
C VAL A 119 -2.59 11.86 -12.22
N GLU A 120 -2.96 12.05 -13.48
CA GLU A 120 -2.37 13.11 -14.30
C GLU A 120 -2.62 14.49 -13.67
N GLY A 121 -1.59 15.32 -13.62
CA GLY A 121 -1.63 16.64 -13.02
C GLY A 121 -1.13 16.63 -11.57
N PRO A 122 -1.98 16.32 -10.58
CA PRO A 122 -1.55 16.36 -9.17
C PRO A 122 -0.56 15.27 -8.79
N GLY A 123 -0.50 14.16 -9.53
CA GLY A 123 0.47 13.10 -9.28
C GLY A 123 0.16 12.19 -8.10
N ILE A 124 -0.97 12.36 -7.42
CA ILE A 124 -1.41 11.44 -6.36
C ILE A 124 -1.79 10.10 -6.97
N ALA A 125 -1.85 9.07 -6.14
CA ALA A 125 -2.16 7.72 -6.62
C ALA A 125 -3.66 7.52 -6.81
N TYR A 126 -4.04 6.80 -7.88
CA TYR A 126 -5.35 6.16 -7.93
C TYR A 126 -5.41 5.08 -6.84
N ARG A 127 -6.61 4.57 -6.54
CA ARG A 127 -6.79 3.50 -5.57
C ARG A 127 -6.43 2.17 -6.22
N GLY A 128 -5.14 1.87 -6.25
CA GLY A 128 -4.59 0.66 -6.87
C GLY A 128 -4.24 -0.38 -5.82
N ALA A 129 -4.37 -1.66 -6.19
CA ALA A 129 -3.91 -2.77 -5.37
C ALA A 129 -3.33 -3.82 -6.31
N PHE A 130 -2.12 -4.29 -6.01
CA PHE A 130 -1.39 -5.23 -6.85
C PHE A 130 -1.02 -6.46 -6.03
N LEU A 131 -1.43 -7.63 -6.49
CA LEU A 131 -1.03 -8.90 -5.90
C LEU A 131 0.21 -9.42 -6.61
N ILE A 132 1.25 -9.69 -5.84
CA ILE A 132 2.56 -10.11 -6.34
C ILE A 132 2.90 -11.47 -5.73
N ASP A 133 3.35 -12.42 -6.56
CA ASP A 133 3.65 -13.76 -6.07
C ASP A 133 5.07 -13.86 -5.48
N THR A 134 5.43 -15.06 -5.03
CA THR A 134 6.71 -15.30 -4.36
C THR A 134 7.92 -15.15 -5.29
N THR A 135 7.69 -15.10 -6.61
CA THR A 135 8.75 -14.87 -7.61
C THR A 135 8.86 -13.40 -8.01
N GLY A 136 8.00 -12.54 -7.46
CA GLY A 136 7.98 -11.11 -7.79
C GLY A 136 7.13 -10.75 -8.99
N LYS A 137 6.32 -11.67 -9.51
CA LYS A 137 5.46 -11.42 -10.66
C LYS A 137 4.10 -10.89 -10.23
N VAL A 138 3.60 -9.86 -10.91
CA VAL A 138 2.24 -9.35 -10.68
C VAL A 138 1.22 -10.36 -11.20
N ARG A 139 0.32 -10.79 -10.34
CA ARG A 139 -0.69 -11.79 -10.67
C ARG A 139 -2.09 -11.20 -10.83
N ALA A 140 -2.36 -10.06 -10.21
CA ALA A 140 -3.64 -9.35 -10.31
C ALA A 140 -3.46 -7.89 -10.01
N GLN A 141 -4.30 -7.04 -10.57
CA GLN A 141 -4.32 -5.62 -10.23
C GLN A 141 -5.76 -5.11 -10.24
N ILE A 142 -6.06 -4.23 -9.28
CA ILE A 142 -7.31 -3.51 -9.18
C ILE A 142 -6.94 -2.03 -9.14
N VAL A 143 -7.48 -1.24 -10.07
CA VAL A 143 -7.23 0.21 -10.07
C VAL A 143 -8.58 0.91 -10.16
N ASN A 144 -8.97 1.59 -9.07
CA ASN A 144 -10.22 2.32 -8.98
C ASN A 144 -9.97 3.82 -9.02
N ASP A 145 -10.94 4.56 -9.57
CA ASP A 145 -10.92 6.01 -9.52
C ASP A 145 -11.06 6.48 -8.06
N LEU A 146 -10.69 7.73 -7.81
CA LEU A 146 -10.54 8.28 -6.46
C LEU A 146 -11.78 8.13 -5.56
N PRO A 147 -13.03 8.30 -6.05
CA PRO A 147 -14.19 8.15 -5.17
C PRO A 147 -14.61 6.70 -4.91
N LEU A 148 -13.98 5.73 -5.57
CA LEU A 148 -14.38 4.32 -5.47
C LEU A 148 -13.48 3.56 -4.51
N GLY A 149 -14.00 3.22 -3.32
CA GLY A 149 -13.27 2.38 -2.36
C GLY A 149 -13.10 0.95 -2.85
N ARG A 150 -12.22 0.21 -2.18
CA ARG A 150 -11.92 -1.19 -2.52
C ARG A 150 -12.47 -2.12 -1.46
N ASN A 151 -12.77 -3.35 -1.88
CA ASN A 151 -13.23 -4.41 -0.99
C ASN A 151 -12.02 -5.25 -0.55
N ILE A 152 -11.69 -5.22 0.73
CA ILE A 152 -10.55 -5.95 1.27
C ILE A 152 -10.78 -7.47 1.17
N ASP A 153 -12.00 -7.94 1.30
CA ASP A 153 -12.31 -9.36 1.15
C ASP A 153 -11.96 -9.88 -0.25
N GLU A 154 -12.10 -9.03 -1.28
CA GLU A 154 -11.71 -9.38 -2.64
C GLU A 154 -10.20 -9.61 -2.73
N LEU A 155 -9.40 -8.81 -2.03
CA LEU A 155 -7.94 -8.99 -2.01
C LEU A 155 -7.58 -10.34 -1.37
N ILE A 156 -8.27 -10.72 -0.30
CA ILE A 156 -8.05 -12.02 0.33
C ILE A 156 -8.43 -13.15 -0.63
N ARG A 157 -9.57 -13.02 -1.31
CA ARG A 157 -10.01 -14.01 -2.30
C ARG A 157 -8.98 -14.20 -3.41
N LEU A 158 -8.36 -13.12 -3.89
CA LEU A 158 -7.35 -13.18 -4.96
C LEU A 158 -6.09 -13.93 -4.50
N VAL A 159 -5.73 -13.85 -3.23
CA VAL A 159 -4.59 -14.59 -2.69
C VAL A 159 -4.89 -16.10 -2.69
N ASP A 160 -6.10 -16.47 -2.38
CA ASP A 160 -6.53 -17.85 -2.43
C ASP A 160 -6.73 -18.29 -3.89
#